data_e09325908438587ef0f3c6e6b0a6f42e
#
_entry.id   e09325908438587ef0f3c6e6b0a6f42e
#
_cell.length_a   1.000
_cell.length_b   1.000
_cell.length_c   1.000
_cell.angle_alpha   90.00
_cell.angle_beta   90.00
_cell.angle_gamma   90.00
#
_symmetry.space_group_name_H-M   'P 1'
#
loop_
_entity.id
_entity.type
_entity.pdbx_description
1 polymer ?
#
loop_
_entity_poly.entity_id
_entity_poly.type
_entity_poly.pdbx_seq_one_letter_code
_entity_poly.pdbx_strand_id
1 'polypeptide(L)'
;MDTYFQPERELIGNVEASLNLLLPAIQGYKLPEGSVEYLKGLKNNVVEDVKFDRQPDEGTVHPLDLIEVLQEQTDDDMTVTVDVGSHYIWMARYFKSYEPRHLLFSNGMQTLGVALPWAISAALVRPKTKVISVSGDGGFLFSAQELETAVRLKLPIVHIIWNDGHYNMVEFQEEMKYGRSSGVDFGPVDFVKYAESFGAKGYRATSKEEFSSLLQEALAQAVDGPVLIDVPIDYKDNIKLGETILPDEFY
;
A
#
# COMPACT_ATOMS: atom_id res chain seq x y z
N MET A 1 7.28 23.30 -20.30
CA MET A 1 8.62 23.15 -19.70
C MET A 1 8.43 23.11 -18.20
N ASP A 2 8.91 22.05 -17.58
CA ASP A 2 8.87 21.93 -16.12
C ASP A 2 9.88 22.94 -15.53
N THR A 3 9.44 23.70 -14.52
CA THR A 3 10.29 24.71 -13.89
C THR A 3 11.34 24.09 -12.98
N TYR A 4 11.10 22.86 -12.52
CA TYR A 4 11.94 22.15 -11.56
C TYR A 4 12.94 21.18 -12.20
N PHE A 5 12.63 20.68 -13.41
CA PHE A 5 13.48 19.76 -14.14
C PHE A 5 13.94 20.39 -15.44
N GLN A 6 15.23 20.70 -15.54
CA GLN A 6 15.86 21.24 -16.76
C GLN A 6 16.87 20.23 -17.29
N PRO A 7 16.43 19.21 -18.03
CA PRO A 7 17.33 18.23 -18.59
C PRO A 7 18.19 18.86 -19.69
N GLU A 8 19.45 18.46 -19.79
CA GLU A 8 20.33 18.86 -20.90
C GLU A 8 19.84 18.33 -22.25
N ARG A 9 19.16 17.18 -22.25
CA ARG A 9 18.60 16.52 -23.42
C ARG A 9 17.23 15.93 -23.09
N GLU A 10 16.30 16.09 -24.00
CA GLU A 10 14.96 15.50 -23.90
C GLU A 10 14.75 14.51 -25.04
N LEU A 11 14.24 13.32 -24.71
CA LEU A 11 13.79 12.33 -25.68
C LEU A 11 12.27 12.23 -25.60
N ILE A 12 11.60 12.97 -26.49
CA ILE A 12 10.14 13.01 -26.55
C ILE A 12 9.67 11.96 -27.57
N GLY A 13 8.91 10.98 -27.13
CA GLY A 13 8.40 9.94 -28.01
C GLY A 13 7.91 8.70 -27.27
N ASN A 14 7.71 7.63 -28.01
CA ASN A 14 7.38 6.32 -27.43
C ASN A 14 8.61 5.77 -26.68
N VAL A 15 8.40 5.39 -25.41
CA VAL A 15 9.47 4.95 -24.51
C VAL A 15 10.21 3.73 -25.06
N GLU A 16 9.47 2.73 -25.54
CA GLU A 16 10.05 1.51 -26.10
C GLU A 16 10.92 1.81 -27.34
N ALA A 17 10.41 2.61 -28.26
CA ALA A 17 11.17 3.02 -29.44
C ALA A 17 12.44 3.79 -29.07
N SER A 18 12.35 4.72 -28.10
CA SER A 18 13.50 5.46 -27.60
C SER A 18 14.54 4.58 -26.95
N LEU A 19 14.13 3.62 -26.12
CA LEU A 19 15.03 2.66 -25.49
C LEU A 19 15.69 1.74 -26.53
N ASN A 20 14.96 1.26 -27.53
CA ASN A 20 15.51 0.42 -28.59
C ASN A 20 16.57 1.14 -29.44
N LEU A 21 16.46 2.46 -29.59
CA LEU A 21 17.49 3.28 -30.23
C LEU A 21 18.71 3.51 -29.33
N LEU A 22 18.52 3.65 -28.02
CA LEU A 22 19.60 3.91 -27.05
C LEU A 22 20.42 2.65 -26.73
N LEU A 23 19.77 1.48 -26.61
CA LEU A 23 20.41 0.24 -26.19
C LEU A 23 21.69 -0.11 -26.99
N PRO A 24 21.71 -0.03 -28.34
CA PRO A 24 22.93 -0.27 -29.11
C PRO A 24 24.06 0.71 -28.81
N ALA A 25 23.71 1.98 -28.51
CA ALA A 25 24.69 3.04 -28.22
C ALA A 25 25.38 2.87 -26.85
N ILE A 26 24.73 2.22 -25.90
CA ILE A 26 25.30 1.94 -24.59
C ILE A 26 25.84 0.50 -24.43
N GLN A 27 25.81 -0.27 -25.50
CA GLN A 27 26.32 -1.65 -25.48
C GLN A 27 27.82 -1.65 -25.14
N GLY A 28 28.17 -2.39 -24.08
CA GLY A 28 29.55 -2.44 -23.59
C GLY A 28 29.91 -1.32 -22.59
N TYR A 29 28.98 -0.39 -22.29
CA TYR A 29 29.19 0.57 -21.20
C TYR A 29 29.35 -0.16 -19.87
N LYS A 30 30.37 0.23 -19.12
CA LYS A 30 30.61 -0.28 -17.77
C LYS A 30 30.35 0.85 -16.78
N LEU A 31 29.61 0.54 -15.74
CA LEU A 31 29.46 1.48 -14.62
C LEU A 31 30.83 1.84 -14.05
N PRO A 32 31.04 3.09 -13.61
CA PRO A 32 32.25 3.49 -12.89
C PRO A 32 32.50 2.56 -11.71
N GLU A 33 33.79 2.36 -11.39
CA GLU A 33 34.18 1.57 -10.22
C GLU A 33 33.52 2.13 -8.95
N GLY A 34 33.03 1.26 -8.08
CA GLY A 34 32.30 1.62 -6.86
C GLY A 34 30.82 1.97 -7.02
N SER A 35 30.29 2.09 -8.27
CA SER A 35 28.86 2.44 -8.48
C SER A 35 27.90 1.41 -7.88
N VAL A 36 28.24 0.12 -7.96
CA VAL A 36 27.40 -0.95 -7.42
C VAL A 36 27.36 -0.90 -5.89
N GLU A 37 28.51 -0.70 -5.27
CA GLU A 37 28.65 -0.53 -3.81
C GLU A 37 27.93 0.72 -3.32
N TYR A 38 28.05 1.82 -4.05
CA TYR A 38 27.32 3.06 -3.76
C TYR A 38 25.80 2.86 -3.81
N LEU A 39 25.28 2.22 -4.87
CA LEU A 39 23.85 1.93 -5.00
C LEU A 39 23.35 0.95 -3.92
N LYS A 40 24.16 -0.05 -3.56
CA LYS A 40 23.85 -0.95 -2.43
C LYS A 40 23.81 -0.18 -1.11
N GLY A 41 24.77 0.72 -0.89
CA GLY A 41 24.79 1.59 0.28
C GLY A 41 23.54 2.45 0.37
N LEU A 42 23.13 3.12 -0.72
CA LEU A 42 21.91 3.90 -0.76
C LEU A 42 20.67 3.05 -0.44
N LYS A 43 20.58 1.85 -1.00
CA LYS A 43 19.45 0.94 -0.74
C LYS A 43 19.41 0.50 0.73
N ASN A 44 20.54 0.20 1.33
CA ASN A 44 20.62 -0.20 2.73
C ASN A 44 20.23 0.97 3.65
N ASN A 45 20.73 2.17 3.38
CA ASN A 45 20.39 3.36 4.15
C ASN A 45 18.88 3.63 4.16
N VAL A 46 18.20 3.50 3.02
CA VAL A 46 16.74 3.67 2.95
C VAL A 46 15.98 2.68 3.86
N VAL A 47 16.53 1.49 4.10
CA VAL A 47 15.88 0.45 4.91
C VAL A 47 16.31 0.49 6.38
N GLU A 48 17.56 0.90 6.65
CA GLU A 48 18.19 0.78 7.98
C GLU A 48 18.16 2.08 8.80
N ASP A 49 17.93 3.25 8.17
CA ASP A 49 18.04 4.54 8.85
C ASP A 49 16.93 4.83 9.87
N VAL A 50 15.80 4.14 9.79
CA VAL A 50 14.70 4.32 10.75
C VAL A 50 14.50 3.05 11.58
N LYS A 51 14.97 3.09 12.83
CA LYS A 51 14.71 2.03 13.81
C LYS A 51 13.38 2.32 14.51
N PHE A 52 12.38 1.51 14.23
CA PHE A 52 11.10 1.54 14.92
C PHE A 52 11.11 0.60 16.12
N ASP A 53 10.42 0.97 17.20
CA ASP A 53 10.37 0.16 18.42
C ASP A 53 9.47 -1.09 18.23
N ARG A 54 8.55 -1.08 17.28
CA ARG A 54 7.62 -2.18 16.98
C ARG A 54 6.92 -2.78 18.20
N GLN A 55 6.62 -1.94 19.19
CA GLN A 55 5.81 -2.30 20.34
C GLN A 55 4.46 -1.59 20.24
N PRO A 56 3.51 -2.14 19.44
CA PRO A 56 2.19 -1.55 19.29
C PRO A 56 1.41 -1.62 20.59
N ASP A 57 0.44 -0.75 20.75
CA ASP A 57 -0.49 -0.81 21.87
C ASP A 57 -1.29 -2.12 21.84
N GLU A 58 -1.74 -2.58 23.01
CA GLU A 58 -2.50 -3.81 23.13
C GLU A 58 -3.74 -3.81 22.22
N GLY A 59 -3.88 -4.87 21.41
CA GLY A 59 -4.99 -5.01 20.49
C GLY A 59 -4.81 -4.30 19.14
N THR A 60 -3.62 -3.75 18.87
CA THR A 60 -3.24 -3.14 17.58
C THR A 60 -2.05 -3.84 16.96
N VAL A 61 -1.77 -3.58 15.68
CA VAL A 61 -0.66 -4.17 14.94
C VAL A 61 0.22 -3.06 14.35
N HIS A 62 1.54 -3.23 14.43
CA HIS A 62 2.47 -2.29 13.82
C HIS A 62 2.48 -2.43 12.28
N PRO A 63 2.57 -1.33 11.49
CA PRO A 63 2.59 -1.37 10.03
C PRO A 63 3.60 -2.35 9.41
N LEU A 64 4.82 -2.41 9.94
CA LEU A 64 5.85 -3.32 9.42
C LEU A 64 5.51 -4.80 9.66
N ASP A 65 4.81 -5.12 10.74
CA ASP A 65 4.42 -6.51 11.03
C ASP A 65 3.37 -6.98 10.02
N LEU A 66 2.44 -6.10 9.63
CA LEU A 66 1.49 -6.38 8.55
C LEU A 66 2.19 -6.57 7.21
N ILE A 67 3.15 -5.68 6.89
CA ILE A 67 3.89 -5.75 5.62
C ILE A 67 4.74 -7.01 5.54
N GLU A 68 5.39 -7.43 6.63
CA GLU A 68 6.15 -8.68 6.69
C GLU A 68 5.25 -9.88 6.39
N VAL A 69 4.09 -9.98 7.05
CA VAL A 69 3.12 -11.06 6.80
C VAL A 69 2.60 -11.01 5.36
N LEU A 70 2.27 -9.83 4.84
CA LEU A 70 1.86 -9.67 3.45
C LEU A 70 2.95 -10.14 2.49
N GLN A 71 4.21 -9.75 2.74
CA GLN A 71 5.33 -10.14 1.88
C GLN A 71 5.59 -11.65 1.88
N GLU A 72 5.39 -12.31 3.03
CA GLU A 72 5.56 -13.75 3.18
C GLU A 72 4.47 -14.57 2.50
N GLN A 73 3.24 -14.04 2.45
CA GLN A 73 2.06 -14.77 1.96
C GLN A 73 1.60 -14.34 0.55
N THR A 74 2.25 -13.34 -0.04
CA THR A 74 1.95 -12.87 -1.40
C THR A 74 3.01 -13.39 -2.36
N ASP A 75 2.58 -14.07 -3.41
CA ASP A 75 3.44 -14.48 -4.51
C ASP A 75 3.40 -13.47 -5.69
N ASP A 76 4.35 -13.59 -6.62
CA ASP A 76 4.49 -12.66 -7.75
C ASP A 76 3.34 -12.74 -8.77
N ASP A 77 2.51 -13.79 -8.71
CA ASP A 77 1.32 -13.91 -9.57
C ASP A 77 0.11 -13.13 -9.02
N MET A 78 0.09 -12.81 -7.74
CA MET A 78 -0.98 -12.02 -7.13
C MET A 78 -0.90 -10.55 -7.56
N THR A 79 -2.01 -9.84 -7.44
CA THR A 79 -2.04 -8.38 -7.57
C THR A 79 -2.37 -7.76 -6.22
N VAL A 80 -1.55 -6.81 -5.79
CA VAL A 80 -1.77 -6.02 -4.57
C VAL A 80 -2.17 -4.61 -4.98
N THR A 81 -3.36 -4.17 -4.54
CA THR A 81 -3.84 -2.80 -4.76
C THR A 81 -3.80 -2.04 -3.45
N VAL A 82 -3.30 -0.81 -3.47
CA VAL A 82 -3.11 0.00 -2.27
C VAL A 82 -3.79 1.35 -2.44
N ASP A 83 -4.63 1.70 -1.47
CA ASP A 83 -5.30 3.00 -1.39
C ASP A 83 -4.34 4.10 -0.94
N VAL A 84 -4.82 5.33 -0.91
CA VAL A 84 -4.08 6.50 -0.42
C VAL A 84 -4.35 6.71 1.07
N GLY A 85 -3.30 6.98 1.84
CA GLY A 85 -3.32 7.16 3.29
C GLY A 85 -1.98 6.82 3.92
N SER A 86 -1.88 6.79 5.26
CA SER A 86 -0.64 6.44 5.95
C SER A 86 -0.10 5.06 5.53
N HIS A 87 -0.97 4.07 5.38
CA HIS A 87 -0.62 2.74 4.89
C HIS A 87 0.08 2.75 3.52
N TYR A 88 -0.27 3.72 2.65
CA TYR A 88 0.38 3.91 1.35
C TYR A 88 1.88 4.20 1.49
N ILE A 89 2.26 5.09 2.41
CA ILE A 89 3.66 5.45 2.64
C ILE A 89 4.44 4.22 3.13
N TRP A 90 3.87 3.48 4.10
CA TRP A 90 4.47 2.25 4.62
C TRP A 90 4.63 1.18 3.54
N MET A 91 3.57 0.90 2.77
CA MET A 91 3.60 -0.08 1.69
C MET A 91 4.58 0.31 0.58
N ALA A 92 4.58 1.57 0.14
CA ALA A 92 5.48 2.05 -0.91
C ALA A 92 6.96 1.94 -0.52
N ARG A 93 7.28 2.08 0.78
CA ARG A 93 8.65 2.03 1.27
C ARG A 93 9.14 0.62 1.56
N TYR A 94 8.30 -0.24 2.09
CA TYR A 94 8.75 -1.51 2.67
C TYR A 94 8.24 -2.76 1.95
N PHE A 95 7.09 -2.71 1.24
CA PHE A 95 6.62 -3.84 0.46
C PHE A 95 7.40 -3.96 -0.85
N LYS A 96 7.91 -5.14 -1.14
CA LYS A 96 8.74 -5.41 -2.33
C LYS A 96 7.90 -6.03 -3.43
N SER A 97 8.00 -5.48 -4.64
CA SER A 97 7.37 -6.01 -5.84
C SER A 97 8.42 -6.24 -6.91
N TYR A 98 8.46 -7.43 -7.50
CA TYR A 98 9.48 -7.83 -8.46
C TYR A 98 8.92 -8.00 -9.87
N GLU A 99 7.59 -8.13 -10.01
CA GLU A 99 6.93 -8.34 -11.28
C GLU A 99 6.04 -7.16 -11.67
N PRO A 100 5.93 -6.83 -12.96
CA PRO A 100 5.00 -5.80 -13.44
C PRO A 100 3.55 -6.14 -13.07
N ARG A 101 2.78 -5.13 -12.67
CA ARG A 101 1.36 -5.26 -12.29
C ARG A 101 1.09 -6.07 -11.02
N HIS A 102 2.14 -6.41 -10.27
CA HIS A 102 2.01 -7.02 -8.96
C HIS A 102 1.50 -6.00 -7.93
N LEU A 103 2.05 -4.78 -7.92
CA LEU A 103 1.73 -3.74 -6.96
C LEU A 103 1.19 -2.48 -7.67
N LEU A 104 -0.01 -2.04 -7.28
CA LEU A 104 -0.69 -0.90 -7.88
C LEU A 104 -0.93 0.20 -6.85
N PHE A 105 -0.39 1.38 -7.12
CA PHE A 105 -0.55 2.61 -6.34
C PHE A 105 -1.16 3.74 -7.17
N SER A 106 -1.94 4.60 -6.54
CA SER A 106 -2.44 5.84 -7.15
C SER A 106 -1.45 7.00 -6.96
N ASN A 107 -0.40 7.06 -7.78
CA ASN A 107 0.63 8.11 -7.66
C ASN A 107 0.29 9.42 -8.40
N GLY A 108 -0.70 9.43 -9.27
CA GLY A 108 -1.08 10.60 -10.04
C GLY A 108 -1.95 11.56 -9.24
N MET A 109 -3.23 11.27 -9.18
CA MET A 109 -4.21 12.12 -8.52
C MET A 109 -4.39 11.83 -7.03
N GLN A 110 -3.85 10.71 -6.55
CA GLN A 110 -3.90 10.29 -5.14
C GLN A 110 -5.32 10.34 -4.54
N THR A 111 -6.30 9.81 -5.28
CA THR A 111 -7.68 9.79 -4.81
C THR A 111 -7.92 8.65 -3.82
N LEU A 112 -8.70 8.93 -2.78
CA LEU A 112 -9.16 7.94 -1.81
C LEU A 112 -10.20 6.99 -2.43
N GLY A 113 -10.28 5.77 -1.89
CA GLY A 113 -11.29 4.79 -2.27
C GLY A 113 -10.99 4.03 -3.55
N VAL A 114 -9.76 4.00 -4.04
CA VAL A 114 -9.39 3.32 -5.30
C VAL A 114 -9.02 1.86 -5.13
N ALA A 115 -8.58 1.43 -3.94
CA ALA A 115 -8.03 0.08 -3.76
C ALA A 115 -9.03 -1.02 -4.09
N LEU A 116 -10.25 -0.97 -3.52
CA LEU A 116 -11.28 -1.98 -3.79
C LEU A 116 -11.75 -1.98 -5.26
N PRO A 117 -12.09 -0.83 -5.90
CA PRO A 117 -12.40 -0.79 -7.33
C PRO A 117 -11.27 -1.34 -8.23
N TRP A 118 -10.02 -1.06 -7.90
CA TRP A 118 -8.89 -1.62 -8.64
C TRP A 118 -8.73 -3.11 -8.42
N ALA A 119 -8.97 -3.60 -7.20
CA ALA A 119 -8.97 -5.03 -6.91
C ALA A 119 -10.06 -5.76 -7.71
N ILE A 120 -11.27 -5.19 -7.80
CA ILE A 120 -12.35 -5.69 -8.65
C ILE A 120 -11.89 -5.76 -10.12
N SER A 121 -11.31 -4.67 -10.61
CA SER A 121 -10.81 -4.61 -11.99
C SER A 121 -9.69 -5.64 -12.23
N ALA A 122 -8.74 -5.78 -11.30
CA ALA A 122 -7.65 -6.75 -11.38
C ALA A 122 -8.20 -8.19 -11.40
N ALA A 123 -9.15 -8.52 -10.53
CA ALA A 123 -9.79 -9.84 -10.49
C ALA A 123 -10.55 -10.16 -11.78
N LEU A 124 -11.17 -9.17 -12.41
CA LEU A 124 -11.89 -9.36 -13.69
C LEU A 124 -10.93 -9.60 -14.87
N VAL A 125 -9.82 -8.88 -14.93
CA VAL A 125 -8.86 -9.04 -16.04
C VAL A 125 -7.87 -10.18 -15.83
N ARG A 126 -7.71 -10.65 -14.57
CA ARG A 126 -6.84 -11.76 -14.18
C ARG A 126 -7.62 -12.80 -13.36
N PRO A 127 -8.65 -13.46 -13.91
CA PRO A 127 -9.62 -14.26 -13.15
C PRO A 127 -9.06 -15.50 -12.48
N LYS A 128 -7.80 -15.87 -12.78
CA LYS A 128 -7.13 -17.03 -12.19
C LYS A 128 -6.18 -16.65 -11.03
N THR A 129 -6.03 -15.36 -10.76
CA THR A 129 -5.12 -14.86 -9.72
C THR A 129 -5.92 -14.30 -8.54
N LYS A 130 -5.38 -14.47 -7.34
CA LYS A 130 -5.92 -13.84 -6.15
C LYS A 130 -5.49 -12.38 -6.12
N VAL A 131 -6.32 -11.55 -5.52
CA VAL A 131 -6.06 -10.12 -5.37
C VAL A 131 -6.09 -9.75 -3.89
N ILE A 132 -5.05 -9.09 -3.43
CA ILE A 132 -5.00 -8.45 -2.13
C ILE A 132 -5.26 -6.96 -2.33
N SER A 133 -6.11 -6.39 -1.50
CA SER A 133 -6.44 -4.97 -1.52
C SER A 133 -6.22 -4.37 -0.14
N VAL A 134 -5.49 -3.26 -0.05
CA VAL A 134 -5.16 -2.61 1.22
C VAL A 134 -5.69 -1.18 1.20
N SER A 135 -6.47 -0.82 2.20
CA SER A 135 -6.94 0.55 2.41
C SER A 135 -6.84 0.95 3.88
N GLY A 136 -6.85 2.23 4.18
CA GLY A 136 -7.26 2.72 5.49
C GLY A 136 -8.78 2.64 5.62
N ASP A 137 -9.29 2.73 6.83
CA ASP A 137 -10.71 2.76 7.14
C ASP A 137 -11.42 3.93 6.44
N GLY A 138 -10.87 5.15 6.51
CA GLY A 138 -11.38 6.31 5.79
C GLY A 138 -11.39 6.11 4.29
N GLY A 139 -10.31 5.57 3.70
CA GLY A 139 -10.24 5.27 2.26
C GLY A 139 -11.27 4.23 1.83
N PHE A 140 -11.42 3.15 2.61
CA PHE A 140 -12.45 2.13 2.34
C PHE A 140 -13.85 2.73 2.27
N LEU A 141 -14.20 3.62 3.20
CA LEU A 141 -15.54 4.23 3.25
C LEU A 141 -15.90 5.05 2.00
N PHE A 142 -14.94 5.49 1.19
CA PHE A 142 -15.20 6.19 -0.09
C PHE A 142 -15.76 5.27 -1.18
N SER A 143 -15.50 3.96 -1.10
CA SER A 143 -15.96 2.99 -2.10
C SER A 143 -16.49 1.69 -1.47
N ALA A 144 -16.84 1.71 -0.19
CA ALA A 144 -17.25 0.54 0.57
C ALA A 144 -18.45 -0.21 -0.06
N GLN A 145 -19.36 0.52 -0.73
CA GLN A 145 -20.51 -0.04 -1.45
C GLN A 145 -20.11 -0.97 -2.61
N GLU A 146 -18.89 -0.84 -3.14
CA GLU A 146 -18.39 -1.72 -4.21
C GLU A 146 -18.15 -3.15 -3.72
N LEU A 147 -18.22 -3.38 -2.41
CA LEU A 147 -18.23 -4.73 -1.86
C LEU A 147 -19.40 -5.56 -2.40
N GLU A 148 -20.56 -4.93 -2.70
CA GLU A 148 -21.68 -5.57 -3.39
C GLU A 148 -21.24 -6.16 -4.73
N THR A 149 -20.56 -5.37 -5.54
CA THR A 149 -20.05 -5.79 -6.84
C THR A 149 -19.11 -6.99 -6.71
N ALA A 150 -18.19 -6.94 -5.76
CA ALA A 150 -17.23 -8.03 -5.51
C ALA A 150 -17.93 -9.31 -5.05
N VAL A 151 -18.93 -9.22 -4.17
CA VAL A 151 -19.73 -10.35 -3.69
C VAL A 151 -20.56 -10.96 -4.81
N ARG A 152 -21.34 -10.13 -5.52
CA ARG A 152 -22.21 -10.59 -6.63
C ARG A 152 -21.43 -11.29 -7.73
N LEU A 153 -20.21 -10.84 -8.01
CA LEU A 153 -19.34 -11.44 -9.02
C LEU A 153 -18.43 -12.55 -8.45
N LYS A 154 -18.49 -12.84 -7.15
CA LYS A 154 -17.68 -13.84 -6.45
C LYS A 154 -16.19 -13.67 -6.74
N LEU A 155 -15.69 -12.44 -6.63
CA LEU A 155 -14.31 -12.14 -6.99
C LEU A 155 -13.34 -12.62 -5.90
N PRO A 156 -12.18 -13.18 -6.28
CA PRO A 156 -11.18 -13.73 -5.34
C PRO A 156 -10.32 -12.62 -4.72
N ILE A 157 -10.94 -11.78 -3.90
CA ILE A 157 -10.34 -10.60 -3.29
C ILE A 157 -10.23 -10.80 -1.79
N VAL A 158 -9.05 -10.55 -1.22
CA VAL A 158 -8.87 -10.32 0.22
C VAL A 158 -8.63 -8.83 0.42
N HIS A 159 -9.60 -8.14 1.04
CA HIS A 159 -9.51 -6.72 1.35
C HIS A 159 -9.11 -6.51 2.80
N ILE A 160 -8.03 -5.78 3.04
CA ILE A 160 -7.45 -5.54 4.36
C ILE A 160 -7.64 -4.06 4.69
N ILE A 161 -8.31 -3.78 5.81
CA ILE A 161 -8.52 -2.42 6.33
C ILE A 161 -7.53 -2.18 7.47
N TRP A 162 -6.65 -1.20 7.30
CA TRP A 162 -5.81 -0.67 8.37
C TRP A 162 -6.61 0.42 9.10
N ASN A 163 -7.10 0.08 10.28
CA ASN A 163 -8.14 0.80 10.99
C ASN A 163 -7.57 1.51 12.22
N ASP A 164 -7.55 2.83 12.22
CA ASP A 164 -7.21 3.65 13.38
C ASP A 164 -8.30 4.66 13.76
N GLY A 165 -9.41 4.70 13.01
CA GLY A 165 -10.55 5.62 13.25
C GLY A 165 -10.32 7.05 12.80
N HIS A 166 -9.27 7.29 11.98
CA HIS A 166 -8.84 8.64 11.62
C HIS A 166 -8.47 8.75 10.13
N TYR A 167 -8.57 9.96 9.58
CA TYR A 167 -7.84 10.32 8.36
C TYR A 167 -6.37 10.58 8.72
N ASN A 168 -5.68 9.54 9.12
CA ASN A 168 -4.38 9.59 9.78
C ASN A 168 -3.29 10.32 8.98
N MET A 169 -3.25 10.18 7.65
CA MET A 169 -2.29 10.93 6.84
C MET A 169 -2.49 12.45 6.97
N VAL A 170 -3.72 12.91 7.10
CA VAL A 170 -4.02 14.33 7.32
C VAL A 170 -3.69 14.71 8.76
N GLU A 171 -4.07 13.87 9.73
CA GLU A 171 -3.83 14.07 11.15
C GLU A 171 -2.35 14.31 11.44
N PHE A 172 -1.47 13.38 11.09
CA PHE A 172 -0.05 13.53 11.41
C PHE A 172 0.60 14.72 10.68
N GLN A 173 0.16 15.06 9.46
CA GLN A 173 0.64 16.25 8.75
C GLN A 173 0.18 17.54 9.45
N GLU A 174 -1.06 17.59 9.93
CA GLU A 174 -1.56 18.73 10.70
C GLU A 174 -0.81 18.87 12.04
N GLU A 175 -0.56 17.76 12.72
CA GLU A 175 0.21 17.75 13.97
C GLU A 175 1.64 18.21 13.76
N MET A 176 2.34 17.72 12.75
CA MET A 176 3.69 18.19 12.39
C MET A 176 3.71 19.69 12.09
N LYS A 177 2.71 20.20 11.39
CA LYS A 177 2.69 21.59 10.93
C LYS A 177 2.12 22.57 11.97
N TYR A 178 1.08 22.19 12.68
CA TYR A 178 0.30 23.09 13.55
C TYR A 178 0.34 22.69 15.02
N GLY A 179 0.95 21.55 15.38
CA GLY A 179 0.93 21.00 16.74
C GLY A 179 -0.45 20.54 17.21
N ARG A 180 -1.39 20.37 16.30
CA ARG A 180 -2.76 19.89 16.57
C ARG A 180 -3.42 19.43 15.28
N SER A 181 -4.40 18.54 15.41
CA SER A 181 -5.26 18.11 14.30
C SER A 181 -6.70 18.62 14.48
N SER A 182 -7.52 18.58 13.43
CA SER A 182 -8.93 18.96 13.45
C SER A 182 -9.72 18.34 12.30
N GLY A 183 -10.90 17.76 12.63
CA GLY A 183 -11.83 17.22 11.62
C GLY A 183 -11.36 15.92 10.97
N VAL A 184 -10.45 15.20 11.61
CA VAL A 184 -9.85 13.96 11.10
C VAL A 184 -10.47 12.71 11.69
N ASP A 185 -11.18 12.83 12.81
CA ASP A 185 -11.86 11.72 13.49
C ASP A 185 -13.16 11.33 12.79
N PHE A 186 -13.51 10.08 12.81
CA PHE A 186 -14.85 9.63 12.46
C PHE A 186 -15.37 8.56 13.43
N GLY A 187 -16.67 8.32 13.40
CA GLY A 187 -17.32 7.39 14.32
C GLY A 187 -16.89 5.94 14.08
N PRO A 188 -17.03 5.08 15.11
CA PRO A 188 -16.64 3.69 15.00
C PRO A 188 -17.49 2.96 13.95
N VAL A 189 -16.84 2.23 13.05
CA VAL A 189 -17.47 1.35 12.07
C VAL A 189 -17.08 -0.09 12.38
N ASP A 190 -18.07 -0.97 12.47
CA ASP A 190 -17.85 -2.41 12.57
C ASP A 190 -17.69 -3.00 11.15
N PHE A 191 -16.47 -3.04 10.65
CA PHE A 191 -16.18 -3.51 9.29
C PHE A 191 -16.44 -5.01 9.10
N VAL A 192 -16.40 -5.80 10.17
CA VAL A 192 -16.77 -7.21 10.11
C VAL A 192 -18.26 -7.36 9.81
N LYS A 193 -19.12 -6.69 10.60
CA LYS A 193 -20.57 -6.70 10.32
C LYS A 193 -20.92 -6.02 9.00
N TYR A 194 -20.15 -5.01 8.61
CA TYR A 194 -20.32 -4.38 7.29
C TYR A 194 -20.11 -5.42 6.18
N ALA A 195 -19.03 -6.18 6.22
CA ALA A 195 -18.77 -7.25 5.24
C ALA A 195 -19.89 -8.31 5.23
N GLU A 196 -20.28 -8.79 6.42
CA GLU A 196 -21.35 -9.78 6.59
C GLU A 196 -22.70 -9.28 6.03
N SER A 197 -23.01 -8.00 6.16
CA SER A 197 -24.24 -7.41 5.65
C SER A 197 -24.35 -7.48 4.12
N PHE A 198 -23.24 -7.56 3.40
CA PHE A 198 -23.19 -7.79 1.95
C PHE A 198 -23.06 -9.26 1.56
N GLY A 199 -22.90 -10.16 2.55
CA GLY A 199 -22.68 -11.59 2.32
C GLY A 199 -21.20 -11.96 2.08
N ALA A 200 -20.28 -11.04 2.33
CA ALA A 200 -18.85 -11.33 2.39
C ALA A 200 -18.48 -11.93 3.75
N LYS A 201 -17.31 -12.56 3.84
CA LYS A 201 -16.73 -12.96 5.13
C LYS A 201 -15.97 -11.78 5.71
N GLY A 202 -16.13 -11.55 7.02
CA GLY A 202 -15.42 -10.50 7.76
C GLY A 202 -14.67 -11.08 8.94
N TYR A 203 -13.44 -10.63 9.15
CA TYR A 203 -12.59 -11.00 10.27
C TYR A 203 -11.96 -9.78 10.91
N ARG A 204 -11.56 -9.88 12.17
CA ARG A 204 -10.73 -8.89 12.85
C ARG A 204 -9.47 -9.56 13.38
N ALA A 205 -8.31 -8.94 13.12
CA ALA A 205 -7.02 -9.37 13.65
C ALA A 205 -6.44 -8.27 14.54
N THR A 206 -6.07 -8.63 15.77
CA THR A 206 -5.57 -7.71 16.80
C THR A 206 -4.12 -7.98 17.18
N SER A 207 -3.46 -8.90 16.46
CA SER A 207 -2.03 -9.20 16.58
C SER A 207 -1.45 -9.66 15.24
N LYS A 208 -0.12 -9.66 15.14
CA LYS A 208 0.60 -10.17 13.97
C LYS A 208 0.27 -11.63 13.66
N GLU A 209 0.24 -12.44 14.70
CA GLU A 209 -0.02 -13.89 14.60
C GLU A 209 -1.45 -14.18 14.14
N GLU A 210 -2.43 -13.45 14.71
CA GLU A 210 -3.84 -13.54 14.25
C GLU A 210 -3.95 -13.10 12.80
N PHE A 211 -3.33 -11.98 12.43
CA PHE A 211 -3.35 -11.50 11.05
C PHE A 211 -2.74 -12.52 10.08
N SER A 212 -1.59 -13.09 10.43
CA SER A 212 -0.94 -14.13 9.61
C SER A 212 -1.85 -15.35 9.39
N SER A 213 -2.49 -15.84 10.46
CA SER A 213 -3.39 -16.98 10.38
C SER A 213 -4.65 -16.68 9.57
N LEU A 214 -5.25 -15.51 9.80
CA LEU A 214 -6.47 -15.08 9.10
C LEU A 214 -6.20 -14.75 7.63
N LEU A 215 -5.06 -14.17 7.28
CA LEU A 215 -4.69 -13.92 5.90
C LEU A 215 -4.54 -15.23 5.11
N GLN A 216 -3.88 -16.23 5.69
CA GLN A 216 -3.76 -17.55 5.09
C GLN A 216 -5.14 -18.20 4.86
N GLU A 217 -6.02 -18.14 5.85
CA GLU A 217 -7.39 -18.63 5.75
C GLU A 217 -8.19 -17.86 4.69
N ALA A 218 -8.12 -16.52 4.71
CA ALA A 218 -8.81 -15.65 3.77
C ALA A 218 -8.36 -15.92 2.33
N LEU A 219 -7.07 -16.09 2.08
CA LEU A 219 -6.55 -16.46 0.77
C LEU A 219 -7.05 -17.81 0.29
N ALA A 220 -7.27 -18.77 1.20
CA ALA A 220 -7.87 -20.06 0.85
C ALA A 220 -9.37 -19.93 0.55
N GLN A 221 -10.09 -19.08 1.28
CA GLN A 221 -11.54 -18.89 1.17
C GLN A 221 -11.97 -17.93 0.06
N ALA A 222 -11.11 -17.01 -0.38
CA ALA A 222 -11.43 -15.99 -1.37
C ALA A 222 -11.86 -16.55 -2.73
N VAL A 223 -11.67 -17.84 -2.98
CA VAL A 223 -12.15 -18.50 -4.21
C VAL A 223 -13.68 -18.53 -4.32
N ASP A 224 -14.39 -18.36 -3.21
CA ASP A 224 -15.86 -18.36 -3.16
C ASP A 224 -16.46 -16.93 -3.11
N GLY A 225 -15.64 -15.91 -3.07
CA GLY A 225 -16.01 -14.51 -2.98
C GLY A 225 -15.07 -13.69 -2.09
N PRO A 226 -15.30 -12.38 -1.94
CA PRO A 226 -14.39 -11.51 -1.20
C PRO A 226 -14.39 -11.82 0.30
N VAL A 227 -13.22 -11.64 0.90
CA VAL A 227 -12.99 -11.69 2.35
C VAL A 227 -12.46 -10.34 2.80
N LEU A 228 -12.95 -9.82 3.91
CA LEU A 228 -12.49 -8.58 4.52
C LEU A 228 -11.80 -8.87 5.86
N ILE A 229 -10.62 -8.28 6.08
CA ILE A 229 -9.90 -8.34 7.35
C ILE A 229 -9.73 -6.91 7.88
N ASP A 230 -10.36 -6.65 9.02
CA ASP A 230 -10.22 -5.39 9.77
C ASP A 230 -9.05 -5.55 10.76
N VAL A 231 -8.05 -4.66 10.65
CA VAL A 231 -6.85 -4.71 11.50
C VAL A 231 -6.67 -3.37 12.18
N PRO A 232 -6.93 -3.27 13.50
CA PRO A 232 -6.56 -2.10 14.28
C PRO A 232 -5.04 -1.86 14.18
N ILE A 233 -4.66 -0.65 13.76
CA ILE A 233 -3.27 -0.31 13.45
C ILE A 233 -2.72 0.73 14.45
N ASP A 234 -1.45 0.58 14.82
CA ASP A 234 -0.71 1.57 15.59
C ASP A 234 0.19 2.40 14.68
N TYR A 235 -0.16 3.67 14.48
CA TYR A 235 0.57 4.61 13.63
C TYR A 235 1.47 5.58 14.40
N LYS A 236 1.78 5.33 15.68
CA LYS A 236 2.63 6.23 16.50
C LYS A 236 4.00 6.53 15.87
N ASP A 237 4.49 5.67 15.01
CA ASP A 237 5.76 5.86 14.30
C ASP A 237 5.61 6.68 12.99
N ASN A 238 4.41 7.16 12.63
CA ASN A 238 4.19 7.93 11.39
C ASN A 238 4.95 9.25 11.36
N ILE A 239 5.04 9.97 12.47
CA ILE A 239 5.81 11.23 12.56
C ILE A 239 7.27 10.96 12.26
N LYS A 240 7.85 9.94 12.90
CA LYS A 240 9.23 9.53 12.68
C LYS A 240 9.49 9.07 11.25
N LEU A 241 8.55 8.35 10.65
CA LEU A 241 8.61 7.99 9.25
C LEU A 241 8.54 9.24 8.36
N GLY A 242 7.62 10.18 8.66
CA GLY A 242 7.45 11.42 7.93
C GLY A 242 8.71 12.30 7.94
N GLU A 243 9.32 12.50 9.08
CA GLU A 243 10.58 13.26 9.24
C GLU A 243 11.73 12.69 8.38
N THR A 244 11.73 11.39 8.15
CA THR A 244 12.77 10.72 7.34
C THR A 244 12.50 10.79 5.84
N ILE A 245 11.23 10.80 5.43
CA ILE A 245 10.81 10.74 4.02
C ILE A 245 10.53 12.13 3.44
N LEU A 246 10.03 13.03 4.25
CA LEU A 246 9.65 14.39 3.87
C LEU A 246 10.66 15.38 4.44
N PRO A 247 11.83 15.57 3.81
CA PRO A 247 12.72 16.64 4.22
C PRO A 247 12.02 17.99 4.08
N ASP A 248 12.49 19.02 4.80
CA ASP A 248 11.94 20.37 5.05
C ASP A 248 11.29 21.15 3.88
N GLU A 249 11.22 20.59 2.68
CA GLU A 249 10.71 21.25 1.48
C GLU A 249 9.17 21.12 1.29
N PHE A 250 8.46 20.40 2.16
CA PHE A 250 7.01 20.20 2.07
C PHE A 250 6.19 21.05 3.06
N TYR A 251 6.82 22.02 3.73
CA TYR A 251 6.17 22.92 4.69
C TYR A 251 5.98 24.33 4.14
#